data_f3a0ed5f616811d07635e220473abbb0
#
_entry.id   f3a0ed5f616811d07635e220473abbb0
#
_cell.length_a   1.000
_cell.length_b   1.000
_cell.length_c   1.000
_cell.angle_alpha   90.00
_cell.angle_beta   90.00
_cell.angle_gamma   90.00
#
_symmetry.space_group_name_H-M   'P 1'
#
loop_
_entity.id
_entity.type
_entity.pdbx_description
1 polymer ?
#
loop_
_entity_poly.entity_id
_entity_poly.type
_entity_poly.pdbx_seq_one_letter_code
_entity_poly.pdbx_strand_id
1 'polypeptide(L)'
;MNYVKTIWALLPPVIAIIFALKTKEVYISLLIGVVSGTLLLTNFHLVESLNLLFDTVVNCLSKPSNIGILIFLVMLGIIVTLMTKSGGSQAYGKWAKKKMKSSKQSLFSTFILGVVIFVDDYFNCLTVGSVMREITDEFKVSRAMLAYIIDSTAAPVCIIAPISSWAAAVSGYTSGDGFQLFLNTIPFNLYALLTIVMVCYVIGLSLIHISEPTRQEA
;
A
#
# COMPACT_ATOMS: atom_id res chain seq x y z
N MET A 1 23.07 3.12 -30.93
CA MET A 1 21.65 3.39 -31.22
C MET A 1 20.97 3.97 -29.96
N ASN A 2 20.20 5.06 -30.08
CA ASN A 2 19.61 5.69 -28.91
C ASN A 2 18.22 5.05 -28.66
N TYR A 3 18.18 3.98 -27.88
CA TYR A 3 16.95 3.21 -27.59
C TYR A 3 15.92 3.98 -26.78
N VAL A 4 16.30 5.08 -26.11
CA VAL A 4 15.47 5.88 -25.20
C VAL A 4 14.25 6.50 -25.89
N LYS A 5 14.29 6.71 -27.20
CA LYS A 5 13.18 7.30 -27.98
C LYS A 5 12.50 6.31 -28.93
N THR A 6 12.75 5.01 -28.75
CA THR A 6 12.21 3.96 -29.60
C THR A 6 11.27 3.04 -28.80
N ILE A 7 10.50 2.22 -29.51
CA ILE A 7 9.60 1.23 -28.90
C ILE A 7 10.35 0.24 -27.99
N TRP A 8 11.65 0.07 -28.20
CA TRP A 8 12.54 -0.77 -27.37
C TRP A 8 12.66 -0.30 -25.92
N ALA A 9 12.36 0.98 -25.63
CA ALA A 9 12.32 1.50 -24.27
C ALA A 9 11.24 0.85 -23.41
N LEU A 10 10.23 0.21 -24.03
CA LEU A 10 9.20 -0.54 -23.33
C LEU A 10 9.61 -1.96 -22.94
N LEU A 11 10.73 -2.46 -23.48
CA LEU A 11 11.18 -3.84 -23.23
C LEU A 11 11.48 -4.12 -21.74
N PRO A 12 12.22 -3.28 -21.00
CA PRO A 12 12.52 -3.52 -19.60
C PRO A 12 11.26 -3.62 -18.72
N PRO A 13 10.29 -2.69 -18.76
CA PRO A 13 9.06 -2.84 -17.98
C PRO A 13 8.22 -4.05 -18.38
N VAL A 14 8.17 -4.41 -19.67
CA VAL A 14 7.46 -5.62 -20.13
C VAL A 14 8.11 -6.88 -19.59
N ILE A 15 9.45 -6.95 -19.62
CA ILE A 15 10.21 -8.07 -19.01
C ILE A 15 9.90 -8.17 -17.52
N ALA A 16 9.95 -7.06 -16.77
CA ALA A 16 9.63 -7.05 -15.35
C ALA A 16 8.22 -7.58 -15.07
N ILE A 17 7.23 -7.15 -15.83
CA ILE A 17 5.83 -7.58 -15.68
C ILE A 17 5.70 -9.09 -15.97
N ILE A 18 6.27 -9.57 -17.07
CA ILE A 18 6.21 -10.99 -17.44
C ILE A 18 6.84 -11.87 -16.34
N PHE A 19 8.02 -11.47 -15.84
CA PHE A 19 8.68 -12.19 -14.75
C PHE A 19 7.86 -12.13 -13.46
N ALA A 20 7.29 -10.99 -13.09
CA ALA A 20 6.45 -10.85 -11.90
C ALA A 20 5.21 -11.77 -11.95
N LEU A 21 4.56 -11.86 -13.11
CA LEU A 21 3.41 -12.74 -13.29
C LEU A 21 3.78 -14.23 -13.26
N LYS A 22 4.97 -14.60 -13.79
CA LYS A 22 5.44 -16.00 -13.79
C LYS A 22 5.98 -16.47 -12.46
N THR A 23 6.81 -15.66 -11.82
CA THR A 23 7.54 -16.06 -10.59
C THR A 23 6.75 -15.72 -9.33
N LYS A 24 5.81 -14.79 -9.41
CA LYS A 24 5.11 -14.15 -8.27
C LYS A 24 6.08 -13.45 -7.29
N GLU A 25 7.33 -13.22 -7.72
CA GLU A 25 8.39 -12.57 -6.97
C GLU A 25 8.67 -11.17 -7.55
N VAL A 26 8.13 -10.14 -6.89
CA VAL A 26 8.19 -8.75 -7.39
C VAL A 26 9.62 -8.20 -7.38
N TYR A 27 10.38 -8.42 -6.30
CA TYR A 27 11.72 -7.86 -6.15
C TYR A 27 12.69 -8.34 -7.22
N ILE A 28 12.74 -9.67 -7.45
CA ILE A 28 13.59 -10.27 -8.48
C ILE A 28 13.18 -9.78 -9.87
N SER A 29 11.88 -9.70 -10.12
CA SER A 29 11.35 -9.26 -11.41
C SER A 29 11.69 -7.80 -11.73
N LEU A 30 11.60 -6.91 -10.73
CA LEU A 30 12.02 -5.52 -10.87
C LEU A 30 13.54 -5.40 -11.09
N LEU A 31 14.33 -6.19 -10.37
CA LEU A 31 15.77 -6.23 -10.56
C LEU A 31 16.14 -6.63 -12.00
N ILE A 32 15.51 -7.69 -12.53
CA ILE A 32 15.69 -8.13 -13.91
C ILE A 32 15.28 -7.02 -14.88
N GLY A 33 14.19 -6.31 -14.62
CA GLY A 33 13.76 -5.16 -15.39
C GLY A 33 14.80 -4.05 -15.42
N VAL A 34 15.37 -3.69 -14.27
CA VAL A 34 16.42 -2.66 -14.17
C VAL A 34 17.69 -3.10 -14.91
N VAL A 35 18.15 -4.34 -14.70
CA VAL A 35 19.31 -4.89 -15.39
C VAL A 35 19.13 -4.90 -16.91
N SER A 36 17.93 -5.31 -17.37
CA SER A 36 17.63 -5.28 -18.81
C SER A 36 17.62 -3.86 -19.38
N GLY A 37 17.20 -2.87 -18.58
CA GLY A 37 17.22 -1.46 -18.94
C GLY A 37 18.65 -0.92 -19.06
N THR A 38 19.54 -1.23 -18.10
CA THR A 38 20.94 -0.82 -18.17
C THR A 38 21.68 -1.47 -19.35
N LEU A 39 21.40 -2.75 -19.64
CA LEU A 39 21.96 -3.43 -20.82
C LEU A 39 21.54 -2.78 -22.14
N LEU A 40 20.27 -2.41 -22.26
CA LEU A 40 19.77 -1.69 -23.44
C LEU A 40 20.44 -0.32 -23.61
N LEU A 41 20.60 0.43 -22.51
CA LEU A 41 21.21 1.76 -22.53
C LEU A 41 22.69 1.71 -22.95
N THR A 42 23.42 0.67 -22.56
CA THR A 42 24.85 0.48 -22.86
C THR A 42 25.10 -0.35 -24.11
N ASN A 43 24.08 -0.56 -24.96
CA ASN A 43 24.19 -1.40 -26.16
C ASN A 43 24.76 -2.81 -25.89
N PHE A 44 24.34 -3.43 -24.77
CA PHE A 44 24.77 -4.77 -24.30
C PHE A 44 26.26 -4.88 -23.90
N HIS A 45 26.92 -3.75 -23.57
CA HIS A 45 28.24 -3.77 -22.95
C HIS A 45 28.13 -4.08 -21.47
N LEU A 46 28.47 -5.31 -21.05
CA LEU A 46 28.28 -5.81 -19.69
C LEU A 46 28.96 -4.96 -18.61
N VAL A 47 30.23 -4.57 -18.84
CA VAL A 47 31.00 -3.78 -17.86
C VAL A 47 30.36 -2.39 -17.67
N GLU A 48 30.01 -1.73 -18.77
CA GLU A 48 29.34 -0.43 -18.74
C GLU A 48 27.97 -0.51 -18.11
N SER A 49 27.23 -1.60 -18.36
CA SER A 49 25.91 -1.85 -17.75
C SER A 49 26.00 -2.01 -16.24
N LEU A 50 26.99 -2.75 -15.74
CA LEU A 50 27.21 -2.90 -14.31
C LEU A 50 27.62 -1.57 -13.66
N ASN A 51 28.51 -0.82 -14.27
CA ASN A 51 28.91 0.50 -13.77
C ASN A 51 27.68 1.44 -13.72
N LEU A 52 26.90 1.49 -14.80
CA LEU A 52 25.67 2.28 -14.84
C LEU A 52 24.65 1.86 -13.78
N LEU A 53 24.52 0.55 -13.53
CA LEU A 53 23.66 0.02 -12.47
C LEU A 53 24.13 0.51 -11.10
N PHE A 54 25.41 0.36 -10.78
CA PHE A 54 25.98 0.83 -9.51
C PHE A 54 25.83 2.34 -9.34
N ASP A 55 26.17 3.13 -10.35
CA ASP A 55 26.05 4.58 -10.31
C ASP A 55 24.58 5.01 -10.11
N THR A 56 23.65 4.34 -10.76
CA THR A 56 22.21 4.61 -10.60
C THR A 56 21.74 4.31 -9.18
N VAL A 57 22.15 3.17 -8.61
CA VAL A 57 21.79 2.79 -7.24
C VAL A 57 22.40 3.77 -6.24
N VAL A 58 23.70 4.09 -6.37
CA VAL A 58 24.38 5.05 -5.49
C VAL A 58 23.72 6.43 -5.57
N ASN A 59 23.48 6.93 -6.77
CA ASN A 59 22.82 8.22 -6.98
C ASN A 59 21.41 8.25 -6.42
N CYS A 60 20.65 7.14 -6.55
CA CYS A 60 19.32 7.02 -5.97
C CYS A 60 19.36 7.05 -4.43
N LEU A 61 20.28 6.29 -3.83
CA LEU A 61 20.43 6.22 -2.39
C LEU A 61 21.03 7.50 -1.79
N SER A 62 21.83 8.25 -2.55
CA SER A 62 22.46 9.49 -2.07
C SER A 62 21.52 10.69 -2.05
N LYS A 63 20.34 10.59 -2.64
CA LYS A 63 19.35 11.67 -2.58
C LYS A 63 18.75 11.79 -1.19
N PRO A 64 18.80 12.98 -0.53
CA PRO A 64 18.23 13.16 0.81
C PRO A 64 16.77 12.76 0.94
N SER A 65 15.95 13.01 -0.11
CA SER A 65 14.55 12.61 -0.15
C SER A 65 14.38 11.09 -0.05
N ASN A 66 15.17 10.32 -0.79
CA ASN A 66 15.08 8.85 -0.78
C ASN A 66 15.56 8.26 0.54
N ILE A 67 16.65 8.81 1.10
CA ILE A 67 17.13 8.42 2.43
C ILE A 67 16.07 8.74 3.49
N GLY A 68 15.42 9.90 3.41
CA GLY A 68 14.33 10.28 4.30
C GLY A 68 13.19 9.26 4.29
N ILE A 69 12.77 8.80 3.11
CA ILE A 69 11.74 7.76 2.95
C ILE A 69 12.19 6.44 3.57
N LEU A 70 13.44 6.01 3.34
CA LEU A 70 13.97 4.77 3.92
C LEU A 70 14.01 4.82 5.46
N ILE A 71 14.48 5.93 6.04
CA ILE A 71 14.48 6.13 7.49
C ILE A 71 13.04 6.12 8.02
N PHE A 72 12.13 6.81 7.35
CA PHE A 72 10.70 6.82 7.71
C PHE A 72 10.12 5.40 7.76
N LEU A 73 10.36 4.58 6.73
CA LEU A 73 9.87 3.21 6.68
C LEU A 73 10.44 2.33 7.79
N VAL A 74 11.74 2.47 8.09
CA VAL A 74 12.37 1.74 9.20
C VAL A 74 11.77 2.16 10.54
N MET A 75 11.65 3.46 10.80
CA MET A 75 11.03 4.00 12.03
C MET A 75 9.58 3.55 12.17
N LEU A 76 8.83 3.57 11.08
CA LEU A 76 7.45 3.08 11.04
C LEU A 76 7.40 1.59 11.41
N GLY A 77 8.24 0.74 10.83
CA GLY A 77 8.33 -0.68 11.16
C GLY A 77 8.65 -0.94 12.62
N ILE A 78 9.53 -0.12 13.23
CA ILE A 78 9.84 -0.19 14.66
C ILE A 78 8.60 0.16 15.49
N ILE A 79 7.91 1.26 15.20
CA ILE A 79 6.70 1.71 15.90
C ILE A 79 5.62 0.62 15.85
N VAL A 80 5.38 0.06 14.67
CA VAL A 80 4.43 -1.05 14.45
C VAL A 80 4.76 -2.25 15.32
N THR A 81 6.02 -2.66 15.29
CA THR A 81 6.50 -3.82 16.07
C THR A 81 6.34 -3.57 17.57
N LEU A 82 6.68 -2.39 18.05
CA LEU A 82 6.52 -2.00 19.45
C LEU A 82 5.04 -1.98 19.86
N MET A 83 4.16 -1.41 19.03
CA MET A 83 2.73 -1.35 19.31
C MET A 83 2.10 -2.75 19.37
N THR A 84 2.51 -3.64 18.46
CA THR A 84 2.05 -5.05 18.48
C THR A 84 2.57 -5.80 19.70
N LYS A 85 3.86 -5.68 20.01
CA LYS A 85 4.48 -6.35 21.17
C LYS A 85 4.00 -5.82 22.52
N SER A 86 3.64 -4.53 22.60
CA SER A 86 3.09 -3.93 23.82
C SER A 86 1.65 -4.35 24.13
N GLY A 87 1.02 -5.11 23.22
CA GLY A 87 -0.37 -5.53 23.36
C GLY A 87 -1.40 -4.41 23.06
N GLY A 88 -0.97 -3.30 22.46
CA GLY A 88 -1.85 -2.18 22.11
C GLY A 88 -3.02 -2.61 21.21
N SER A 89 -2.74 -3.41 20.20
CA SER A 89 -3.76 -3.98 19.29
C SER A 89 -4.79 -4.83 20.05
N GLN A 90 -4.33 -5.68 20.98
CA GLN A 90 -5.21 -6.53 21.79
C GLN A 90 -6.06 -5.71 22.80
N ALA A 91 -5.46 -4.68 23.40
CA ALA A 91 -6.17 -3.79 24.30
C ALA A 91 -7.29 -3.03 23.59
N TYR A 92 -7.02 -2.52 22.39
CA TYR A 92 -8.03 -1.92 21.52
C TYR A 92 -9.14 -2.92 21.16
N GLY A 93 -8.79 -4.13 20.75
CA GLY A 93 -9.74 -5.19 20.43
C GLY A 93 -10.69 -5.48 21.59
N LYS A 94 -10.17 -5.64 22.81
CA LYS A 94 -10.98 -5.84 24.02
C LYS A 94 -11.89 -4.66 24.32
N TRP A 95 -11.43 -3.44 24.16
CA TRP A 95 -12.23 -2.23 24.37
C TRP A 95 -13.33 -2.10 23.31
N ALA A 96 -12.99 -2.31 22.04
CA ALA A 96 -13.91 -2.24 20.93
C ALA A 96 -15.03 -3.29 21.05
N LYS A 97 -14.67 -4.53 21.42
CA LYS A 97 -15.63 -5.62 21.66
C LYS A 97 -16.72 -5.28 22.69
N LYS A 98 -16.35 -4.57 23.77
CA LYS A 98 -17.33 -4.16 24.80
C LYS A 98 -18.35 -3.12 24.30
N LYS A 99 -18.00 -2.35 23.25
CA LYS A 99 -18.87 -1.29 22.73
C LYS A 99 -19.70 -1.70 21.53
N MET A 100 -19.31 -2.76 20.82
CA MET A 100 -20.03 -3.23 19.63
C MET A 100 -21.15 -4.16 20.00
N LYS A 101 -22.30 -4.01 19.33
CA LYS A 101 -23.52 -4.79 19.56
C LYS A 101 -24.09 -5.42 18.28
N SER A 102 -23.52 -5.13 17.12
CA SER A 102 -24.01 -5.62 15.84
C SER A 102 -22.90 -5.72 14.78
N SER A 103 -23.12 -6.57 13.77
CA SER A 103 -22.23 -6.71 12.62
C SER A 103 -21.94 -5.38 11.91
N LYS A 104 -22.97 -4.53 11.77
CA LYS A 104 -22.84 -3.19 11.19
C LYS A 104 -21.90 -2.29 11.99
N GLN A 105 -22.00 -2.34 13.33
CA GLN A 105 -21.12 -1.57 14.20
C GLN A 105 -19.69 -2.08 14.13
N SER A 106 -19.48 -3.39 13.99
CA SER A 106 -18.12 -3.94 13.84
C SER A 106 -17.46 -3.51 12.53
N LEU A 107 -18.20 -3.52 11.41
CA LEU A 107 -17.70 -3.01 10.13
C LEU A 107 -17.42 -1.50 10.15
N PHE A 108 -18.31 -0.72 10.75
CA PHE A 108 -18.10 0.71 10.90
C PHE A 108 -16.89 1.03 11.78
N SER A 109 -16.68 0.27 12.86
CA SER A 109 -15.50 0.39 13.71
C SER A 109 -14.22 -0.01 12.96
N THR A 110 -14.28 -1.04 12.10
CA THR A 110 -13.17 -1.40 11.19
C THR A 110 -12.80 -0.23 10.29
N PHE A 111 -13.81 0.38 9.66
CA PHE A 111 -13.62 1.55 8.81
C PHE A 111 -13.00 2.73 9.57
N ILE A 112 -13.55 3.09 10.74
CA ILE A 112 -13.02 4.18 11.58
C ILE A 112 -11.57 3.89 12.00
N LEU A 113 -11.26 2.66 12.39
CA LEU A 113 -9.89 2.28 12.74
C LEU A 113 -8.95 2.42 11.55
N GLY A 114 -9.40 2.00 10.36
CA GLY A 114 -8.66 2.19 9.12
C GLY A 114 -8.41 3.67 8.78
N VAL A 115 -9.39 4.53 9.02
CA VAL A 115 -9.22 5.98 8.85
C VAL A 115 -8.24 6.58 9.86
N VAL A 116 -8.25 6.13 11.10
CA VAL A 116 -7.33 6.61 12.16
C VAL A 116 -5.88 6.19 11.91
N ILE A 117 -5.67 4.99 11.33
CA ILE A 117 -4.33 4.47 11.01
C ILE A 117 -3.96 4.85 9.56
N PHE A 118 -3.90 6.13 9.27
CA PHE A 118 -3.71 6.66 7.91
C PHE A 118 -2.25 6.78 7.45
N VAL A 119 -1.30 6.49 8.32
CA VAL A 119 0.13 6.79 8.09
C VAL A 119 0.72 5.96 6.96
N ASP A 120 0.34 4.68 6.89
CA ASP A 120 0.81 3.74 5.87
C ASP A 120 -0.25 2.68 5.61
N ASP A 121 -0.51 2.38 4.34
CA ASP A 121 -1.57 1.46 3.92
C ASP A 121 -1.26 0.00 4.27
N TYR A 122 -0.02 -0.43 4.13
CA TYR A 122 0.39 -1.78 4.49
C TYR A 122 0.27 -2.03 5.99
N PHE A 123 0.75 -1.08 6.79
CA PHE A 123 0.60 -1.12 8.23
C PHE A 123 -0.87 -1.10 8.66
N ASN A 124 -1.67 -0.26 8.01
CA ASN A 124 -3.12 -0.19 8.22
C ASN A 124 -3.75 -1.58 8.02
N CYS A 125 -3.55 -2.20 6.86
CA CYS A 125 -4.09 -3.52 6.53
C CYS A 125 -3.72 -4.58 7.57
N LEU A 126 -2.45 -4.66 7.96
CA LEU A 126 -1.96 -5.64 8.93
C LEU A 126 -2.54 -5.40 10.33
N THR A 127 -2.54 -4.15 10.79
CA THR A 127 -2.99 -3.81 12.14
C THR A 127 -4.49 -3.93 12.28
N VAL A 128 -5.25 -3.31 11.39
CA VAL A 128 -6.72 -3.38 11.40
C VAL A 128 -7.18 -4.82 11.20
N GLY A 129 -6.55 -5.55 10.27
CA GLY A 129 -6.85 -6.96 10.01
C GLY A 129 -6.64 -7.84 11.24
N SER A 130 -5.49 -7.69 11.93
CA SER A 130 -5.18 -8.49 13.12
C SER A 130 -6.13 -8.21 14.28
N VAL A 131 -6.50 -6.94 14.49
CA VAL A 131 -7.37 -6.51 15.59
C VAL A 131 -8.84 -6.86 15.33
N MET A 132 -9.31 -6.57 14.12
CA MET A 132 -10.73 -6.67 13.81
C MET A 132 -11.20 -8.08 13.45
N ARG A 133 -10.27 -8.97 13.10
CA ARG A 133 -10.59 -10.35 12.72
C ARG A 133 -11.38 -11.12 13.77
N GLU A 134 -10.91 -11.11 15.02
CA GLU A 134 -11.58 -11.81 16.11
C GLU A 134 -12.96 -11.21 16.43
N ILE A 135 -13.05 -9.87 16.33
CA ILE A 135 -14.29 -9.15 16.61
C ILE A 135 -15.32 -9.44 15.52
N THR A 136 -14.94 -9.35 14.25
CA THR A 136 -15.86 -9.59 13.13
C THR A 136 -16.33 -11.05 13.05
N ASP A 137 -15.47 -12.00 13.43
CA ASP A 137 -15.84 -13.43 13.51
C ASP A 137 -16.99 -13.65 14.56
N GLU A 138 -16.96 -12.96 15.71
CA GLU A 138 -18.06 -13.04 16.70
C GLU A 138 -19.38 -12.50 16.16
N PHE A 139 -19.33 -11.43 15.37
CA PHE A 139 -20.52 -10.84 14.75
C PHE A 139 -20.91 -11.51 13.43
N LYS A 140 -20.32 -12.67 13.10
CA LYS A 140 -20.59 -13.46 11.88
C LYS A 140 -20.42 -12.65 10.59
N VAL A 141 -19.47 -11.71 10.56
CA VAL A 141 -19.07 -10.99 9.36
C VAL A 141 -18.13 -11.88 8.56
N SER A 142 -18.36 -12.03 7.25
CA SER A 142 -17.48 -12.83 6.41
C SER A 142 -16.07 -12.20 6.33
N ARG A 143 -15.04 -13.05 6.25
CA ARG A 143 -13.65 -12.60 6.12
C ARG A 143 -13.41 -11.85 4.82
N ALA A 144 -14.15 -12.19 3.77
CA ALA A 144 -14.12 -11.47 2.51
C ALA A 144 -14.62 -10.03 2.67
N MET A 145 -15.72 -9.82 3.44
CA MET A 145 -16.21 -8.49 3.73
C MET A 145 -15.23 -7.68 4.59
N LEU A 146 -14.63 -8.31 5.61
CA LEU A 146 -13.59 -7.67 6.40
C LEU A 146 -12.41 -7.25 5.53
N ALA A 147 -11.91 -8.14 4.67
CA ALA A 147 -10.82 -7.85 3.76
C ALA A 147 -11.17 -6.71 2.80
N TYR A 148 -12.39 -6.71 2.23
CA TYR A 148 -12.88 -5.64 1.38
C TYR A 148 -12.87 -4.28 2.08
N ILE A 149 -13.42 -4.20 3.30
CA ILE A 149 -13.46 -2.93 4.06
C ILE A 149 -12.05 -2.44 4.37
N ILE A 150 -11.15 -3.32 4.79
CA ILE A 150 -9.77 -2.97 5.12
C ILE A 150 -9.03 -2.46 3.86
N ASP A 151 -9.04 -3.22 2.78
CA ASP A 151 -8.35 -2.90 1.55
C ASP A 151 -8.89 -1.62 0.91
N SER A 152 -10.22 -1.50 0.85
CA SER A 152 -10.89 -0.31 0.30
C SER A 152 -10.82 0.93 1.21
N THR A 153 -10.26 0.82 2.42
CA THR A 153 -10.06 1.95 3.33
C THR A 153 -8.59 2.33 3.42
N ALA A 154 -7.70 1.35 3.57
CA ALA A 154 -6.30 1.57 3.87
C ALA A 154 -5.58 2.42 2.81
N ALA A 155 -5.57 1.99 1.56
CA ALA A 155 -4.90 2.72 0.48
C ALA A 155 -5.58 4.05 0.14
N PRO A 156 -6.93 4.13 -0.03
CA PRO A 156 -7.61 5.39 -0.30
C PRO A 156 -7.41 6.45 0.80
N VAL A 157 -7.44 6.06 2.07
CA VAL A 157 -7.21 7.00 3.17
C VAL A 157 -5.76 7.46 3.20
N CYS A 158 -4.81 6.55 3.03
CA CYS A 158 -3.39 6.85 3.06
C CYS A 158 -2.98 7.81 1.93
N ILE A 159 -3.55 7.65 0.73
CA ILE A 159 -3.19 8.49 -0.43
C ILE A 159 -3.81 9.90 -0.39
N ILE A 160 -4.79 10.16 0.47
CA ILE A 160 -5.35 11.49 0.70
C ILE A 160 -4.90 12.10 2.03
N ALA A 161 -4.27 11.33 2.89
CA ALA A 161 -3.77 11.82 4.16
C ALA A 161 -2.49 12.67 3.96
N PRO A 162 -2.45 13.90 4.50
CA PRO A 162 -1.33 14.81 4.27
C PRO A 162 -0.01 14.32 4.89
N ILE A 163 -0.09 13.49 5.94
CA ILE A 163 1.09 12.92 6.61
C ILE A 163 1.01 11.41 6.46
N SER A 164 1.52 10.90 5.33
CA SER A 164 1.50 9.47 5.02
C SER A 164 2.73 9.05 4.23
N SER A 165 2.95 7.74 4.13
CA SER A 165 4.00 7.16 3.28
C SER A 165 3.84 7.59 1.81
N TRP A 166 2.61 7.72 1.33
CA TRP A 166 2.32 8.21 -0.02
C TRP A 166 2.64 9.68 -0.20
N ALA A 167 2.30 10.54 0.78
CA ALA A 167 2.66 11.95 0.74
C ALA A 167 4.19 12.13 0.67
N ALA A 168 4.94 11.36 1.46
CA ALA A 168 6.40 11.36 1.43
C ALA A 168 6.95 10.90 0.08
N ALA A 169 6.42 9.79 -0.46
CA ALA A 169 6.86 9.25 -1.75
C ALA A 169 6.58 10.20 -2.91
N VAL A 170 5.35 10.71 -3.03
CA VAL A 170 4.94 11.61 -4.12
C VAL A 170 5.71 12.94 -4.07
N SER A 171 5.92 13.48 -2.86
CA SER A 171 6.71 14.71 -2.68
C SER A 171 8.16 14.58 -3.19
N GLY A 172 8.71 13.38 -3.18
CA GLY A 172 10.06 13.11 -3.68
C GLY A 172 10.22 13.13 -5.21
N TYR A 173 9.12 13.12 -5.97
CA TYR A 173 9.17 13.11 -7.44
C TYR A 173 9.26 14.48 -8.09
N THR A 174 9.11 15.56 -7.33
CA THR A 174 9.20 16.93 -7.86
C THR A 174 10.42 17.66 -7.31
N SER A 175 10.97 18.57 -8.09
CA SER A 175 12.06 19.45 -7.69
C SER A 175 11.59 20.71 -6.96
N GLY A 176 10.27 20.96 -6.88
CA GLY A 176 9.64 22.07 -6.19
C GLY A 176 9.11 21.69 -4.80
N ASP A 177 8.13 22.45 -4.30
CA ASP A 177 7.41 22.09 -3.08
C ASP A 177 6.48 20.90 -3.34
N GLY A 178 7.04 19.69 -3.17
CA GLY A 178 6.34 18.44 -3.42
C GLY A 178 5.19 18.22 -2.44
N PHE A 179 5.30 18.72 -1.23
CA PHE A 179 4.24 18.60 -0.24
C PHE A 179 3.01 19.45 -0.63
N GLN A 180 3.23 20.68 -1.04
CA GLN A 180 2.14 21.54 -1.52
C GLN A 180 1.49 20.98 -2.79
N LEU A 181 2.30 20.41 -3.71
CA LEU A 181 1.79 19.73 -4.88
C LEU A 181 0.90 18.55 -4.49
N PHE A 182 1.34 17.73 -3.55
CA PHE A 182 0.55 16.59 -3.05
C PHE A 182 -0.79 17.07 -2.47
N LEU A 183 -0.78 18.08 -1.61
CA LEU A 183 -2.01 18.63 -1.03
C LEU A 183 -3.01 19.11 -2.11
N ASN A 184 -2.50 19.77 -3.14
CA ASN A 184 -3.32 20.24 -4.25
C ASN A 184 -3.92 19.10 -5.10
N THR A 185 -3.33 17.90 -5.09
CA THR A 185 -3.85 16.75 -5.83
C THR A 185 -4.95 16.00 -5.08
N ILE A 186 -5.07 16.15 -3.77
CA ILE A 186 -6.06 15.42 -2.94
C ILE A 186 -7.49 15.54 -3.47
N PRO A 187 -8.03 16.76 -3.79
CA PRO A 187 -9.40 16.89 -4.28
C PRO A 187 -9.64 16.28 -5.66
N PHE A 188 -8.58 16.03 -6.42
CA PHE A 188 -8.65 15.39 -7.74
C PHE A 188 -8.48 13.86 -7.68
N ASN A 189 -8.18 13.31 -6.52
CA ASN A 189 -8.08 11.86 -6.34
C ASN A 189 -9.48 11.24 -6.20
N LEU A 190 -10.21 11.24 -7.31
CA LEU A 190 -11.60 10.77 -7.36
C LEU A 190 -11.71 9.29 -6.95
N TYR A 191 -10.72 8.46 -7.26
CA TYR A 191 -10.70 7.06 -6.85
C TYR A 191 -10.79 6.95 -5.33
N ALA A 192 -9.90 7.61 -4.60
CA ALA A 192 -9.86 7.52 -3.14
C ALA A 192 -11.17 8.05 -2.52
N LEU A 193 -11.64 9.21 -2.98
CA LEU A 193 -12.87 9.85 -2.47
C LEU A 193 -14.11 8.97 -2.73
N LEU A 194 -14.27 8.45 -3.95
CA LEU A 194 -15.40 7.61 -4.31
C LEU A 194 -15.36 6.25 -3.61
N THR A 195 -14.18 5.67 -3.42
CA THR A 195 -14.01 4.40 -2.69
C THR A 195 -14.42 4.55 -1.23
N ILE A 196 -14.03 5.63 -0.56
CA ILE A 196 -14.46 5.92 0.82
C ILE A 196 -15.98 6.04 0.91
N VAL A 197 -16.60 6.79 -0.02
CA VAL A 197 -18.07 6.90 -0.09
C VAL A 197 -18.70 5.53 -0.33
N MET A 198 -18.15 4.72 -1.22
CA MET A 198 -18.64 3.36 -1.50
C MET A 198 -18.55 2.45 -0.28
N VAL A 199 -17.46 2.49 0.47
CA VAL A 199 -17.32 1.73 1.73
C VAL A 199 -18.40 2.13 2.73
N CYS A 200 -18.61 3.43 2.93
CA CYS A 200 -19.68 3.93 3.81
C CYS A 200 -21.07 3.46 3.33
N TYR A 201 -21.32 3.47 2.03
CA TYR A 201 -22.57 2.99 1.44
C TYR A 201 -22.78 1.50 1.66
N VAL A 202 -21.76 0.66 1.42
CA VAL A 202 -21.81 -0.79 1.64
C VAL A 202 -22.09 -1.11 3.11
N ILE A 203 -21.42 -0.45 4.05
CA ILE A 203 -21.67 -0.61 5.48
C ILE A 203 -23.08 -0.12 5.82
N GLY A 204 -23.50 1.01 5.26
CA GLY A 204 -24.82 1.62 5.48
C GLY A 204 -25.97 0.70 5.12
N LEU A 205 -25.90 0.08 3.93
CA LEU A 205 -26.92 -0.85 3.46
C LEU A 205 -26.86 -2.23 4.13
N SER A 206 -25.87 -2.48 4.99
CA SER A 206 -25.68 -3.80 5.62
C SER A 206 -25.58 -4.94 4.59
N LEU A 207 -24.91 -4.72 3.48
CA LEU A 207 -24.71 -5.72 2.42
C LEU A 207 -23.78 -6.87 2.86
N ILE A 208 -23.88 -7.25 4.14
CA ILE A 208 -23.02 -8.24 4.82
C ILE A 208 -23.14 -9.62 4.17
N HIS A 209 -24.28 -9.91 3.56
CA HIS A 209 -24.57 -11.22 2.96
C HIS A 209 -24.20 -11.34 1.48
N ILE A 210 -23.87 -10.24 0.80
CA ILE A 210 -23.58 -10.27 -0.66
C ILE A 210 -22.20 -10.88 -0.95
N SER A 211 -21.30 -10.87 0.01
CA SER A 211 -19.92 -11.37 -0.15
C SER A 211 -19.66 -12.75 0.47
N GLU A 212 -20.70 -13.50 0.85
CA GLU A 212 -20.50 -14.92 1.10
C GLU A 212 -20.40 -15.65 -0.25
N PRO A 213 -19.20 -16.10 -0.67
CA PRO A 213 -19.15 -17.20 -1.61
C PRO A 213 -19.86 -18.35 -0.90
N THR A 214 -20.85 -18.93 -1.57
CA THR A 214 -21.46 -20.17 -1.15
C THR A 214 -20.35 -21.07 -0.57
N ARG A 215 -20.39 -21.27 0.74
CA ARG A 215 -19.52 -22.22 1.42
C ARG A 215 -19.94 -23.57 0.87
N GLN A 216 -19.27 -23.99 -0.21
CA GLN A 216 -19.28 -25.38 -0.56
C GLN A 216 -18.63 -26.09 0.62
N GLU A 217 -19.46 -26.69 1.43
CA GLU A 217 -19.05 -27.68 2.40
C GLU A 217 -18.28 -28.76 1.64
N ALA A 218 -16.97 -28.72 1.79
CA ALA A 218 -16.14 -29.83 1.41
C ALA A 218 -15.89 -30.67 2.66
#